data_b7c6673478350b2ed78c9ff496e950e2
#
_entry.id   b7c6673478350b2ed78c9ff496e950e2
#
_cell.length_a   1.000
_cell.length_b   1.000
_cell.length_c   1.000
_cell.angle_alpha   90.00
_cell.angle_beta   90.00
_cell.angle_gamma   90.00
#
_symmetry.space_group_name_H-M   'P 1'
#
loop_
_entity.id
_entity.type
_entity.pdbx_description
1 polymer ?
#
loop_
_entity_poly.entity_id
_entity_poly.type
_entity_poly.pdbx_seq_one_letter_code
_entity_poly.pdbx_strand_id
1 'polypeptide(L)'
;TPNHKDLYEFVGLQGGVRMWRGFVAVDLLTKASCVLRSYEAVRGSVDRVHEQNLLAIEKSVASGSILDATRECIARLSAVAIDKEAWKRRDKYVVGVAGDIYTRVNRFANQDLIAKLSAMGCEVWPSSFIVDIFDFGLSSAVRTSLHRREVQDFFQQGSLLLLKEMSGAGIKNLFRGPFRPAAEPPYEEVVGIAAPYVGERANQILMLNTAKMVDFARKGVDGIINAVCFNCMVGSVSAAIISRLRKDHGNVPVVNMVFGEAEGASQELRLEAFVHQVKTFARRKKGPA
;
A
#
# COMPACT_ATOMS: atom_id res chain seq x y z
N THR A 1 13.17 24.08 0.76
CA THR A 1 13.05 22.63 0.54
C THR A 1 13.98 22.25 -0.59
N PRO A 2 14.86 21.25 -0.43
CA PRO A 2 15.71 20.79 -1.52
C PRO A 2 14.85 20.44 -2.72
N ASN A 3 15.21 20.94 -3.89
CA ASN A 3 14.52 20.67 -5.13
C ASN A 3 14.83 19.21 -5.53
N HIS A 4 13.93 18.54 -6.24
CA HIS A 4 14.18 17.18 -6.74
C HIS A 4 15.49 17.09 -7.55
N LYS A 5 15.87 18.16 -8.24
CA LYS A 5 17.16 18.26 -8.96
C LYS A 5 18.34 18.08 -8.03
N ASP A 6 18.33 18.73 -6.86
CA ASP A 6 19.44 18.69 -5.89
C ASP A 6 19.67 17.27 -5.36
N LEU A 7 18.60 16.50 -5.16
CA LEU A 7 18.70 15.11 -4.72
C LEU A 7 19.33 14.21 -5.79
N TYR A 8 18.93 14.38 -7.05
CA TYR A 8 19.50 13.62 -8.17
C TYR A 8 20.96 13.99 -8.44
N GLU A 9 21.33 15.26 -8.29
CA GLU A 9 22.73 15.71 -8.39
C GLU A 9 23.60 15.13 -7.28
N PHE A 10 23.07 15.04 -6.07
CA PHE A 10 23.79 14.49 -4.92
C PHE A 10 23.94 12.96 -4.99
N VAL A 11 22.89 12.24 -5.37
CA VAL A 11 22.86 10.76 -5.35
C VAL A 11 23.33 10.15 -6.66
N GLY A 12 23.20 10.88 -7.77
CA GLY A 12 23.49 10.41 -9.12
C GLY A 12 22.49 9.35 -9.62
N LEU A 13 22.55 9.05 -10.92
CA LEU A 13 21.63 8.12 -11.55
C LEU A 13 21.71 6.71 -10.93
N GLN A 14 22.92 6.23 -10.67
CA GLN A 14 23.11 4.89 -10.10
C GLN A 14 22.56 4.78 -8.68
N GLY A 15 22.77 5.81 -7.86
CA GLY A 15 22.19 5.88 -6.52
C GLY A 15 20.67 5.95 -6.55
N GLY A 16 20.10 6.74 -7.47
CA GLY A 16 18.65 6.80 -7.67
C GLY A 16 18.03 5.44 -8.04
N VAL A 17 18.67 4.68 -8.93
CA VAL A 17 18.26 3.31 -9.28
C VAL A 17 18.34 2.36 -8.07
N ARG A 18 19.40 2.45 -7.25
CA ARG A 18 19.51 1.64 -6.03
C ARG A 18 18.43 1.97 -5.02
N MET A 19 18.19 3.26 -4.78
CA MET A 19 17.11 3.72 -3.88
C MET A 19 15.74 3.23 -4.37
N TRP A 20 15.46 3.36 -5.66
CA TRP A 20 14.21 2.88 -6.25
C TRP A 20 14.01 1.37 -6.02
N ARG A 21 15.03 0.56 -6.31
CA ARG A 21 15.01 -0.89 -6.02
C ARG A 21 14.75 -1.17 -4.54
N GLY A 22 15.39 -0.42 -3.64
CA GLY A 22 15.17 -0.52 -2.21
C GLY A 22 13.71 -0.23 -1.84
N PHE A 23 13.12 0.84 -2.37
CA PHE A 23 11.70 1.18 -2.13
C PHE A 23 10.75 0.07 -2.61
N VAL A 24 10.97 -0.47 -3.81
CA VAL A 24 10.16 -1.59 -4.33
C VAL A 24 10.29 -2.82 -3.44
N ALA A 25 11.50 -3.15 -2.99
CA ALA A 25 11.73 -4.29 -2.11
C ALA A 25 11.03 -4.12 -0.76
N VAL A 26 11.19 -2.96 -0.11
CA VAL A 26 10.55 -2.64 1.17
C VAL A 26 9.03 -2.68 1.06
N ASP A 27 8.45 -2.08 0.02
CA ASP A 27 7.00 -2.07 -0.19
C ASP A 27 6.43 -3.49 -0.30
N LEU A 28 7.05 -4.33 -1.14
CA LEU A 28 6.60 -5.70 -1.34
C LEU A 28 6.82 -6.60 -0.11
N LEU A 29 7.94 -6.43 0.61
CA LEU A 29 8.20 -7.12 1.87
C LEU A 29 7.20 -6.72 2.95
N THR A 30 6.84 -5.44 3.04
CA THR A 30 5.83 -4.94 3.97
C THR A 30 4.47 -5.54 3.68
N LYS A 31 4.04 -5.56 2.42
CA LYS A 31 2.78 -6.19 2.01
C LYS A 31 2.76 -7.69 2.33
N ALA A 32 3.84 -8.41 2.01
CA ALA A 32 3.96 -9.82 2.31
C ALA A 32 3.90 -10.09 3.82
N SER A 33 4.59 -9.28 4.62
CA SER A 33 4.58 -9.39 6.09
C SER A 33 3.19 -9.10 6.67
N CYS A 34 2.46 -8.11 6.16
CA CYS A 34 1.10 -7.80 6.61
C CYS A 34 0.14 -8.97 6.36
N VAL A 35 0.26 -9.64 5.22
CA VAL A 35 -0.54 -10.84 4.92
C VAL A 35 -0.17 -11.99 5.86
N LEU A 36 1.13 -12.31 5.99
CA LEU A 36 1.61 -13.44 6.79
C LEU A 36 1.30 -13.31 8.28
N ARG A 37 1.35 -12.07 8.82
CA ARG A 37 1.09 -11.80 10.24
C ARG A 37 -0.21 -12.40 10.74
N SER A 38 -1.24 -12.45 9.90
CA SER A 38 -2.55 -13.00 10.27
C SER A 38 -2.55 -14.51 10.39
N TYR A 39 -1.50 -15.17 9.90
CA TYR A 39 -1.35 -16.63 9.91
C TYR A 39 -0.15 -17.11 10.73
N GLU A 40 0.61 -16.21 11.38
CA GLU A 40 1.77 -16.61 12.19
C GLU A 40 1.36 -17.54 13.34
N ALA A 41 2.13 -18.65 13.50
CA ALA A 41 1.91 -19.59 14.59
C ALA A 41 2.39 -19.05 15.94
N VAL A 42 3.40 -18.16 15.92
CA VAL A 42 3.97 -17.51 17.10
C VAL A 42 3.84 -16.00 16.91
N ARG A 43 3.02 -15.37 17.73
CA ARG A 43 2.74 -13.93 17.65
C ARG A 43 4.04 -13.11 17.68
N GLY A 44 4.16 -12.16 16.71
CA GLY A 44 5.31 -11.28 16.57
C GLY A 44 6.51 -11.89 15.85
N SER A 45 6.42 -13.16 15.38
CA SER A 45 7.49 -13.79 14.62
C SER A 45 7.70 -13.11 13.26
N VAL A 46 6.61 -12.75 12.59
CA VAL A 46 6.65 -12.03 11.32
C VAL A 46 7.22 -10.63 11.50
N ASP A 47 6.87 -9.93 12.57
CA ASP A 47 7.40 -8.57 12.84
C ASP A 47 8.92 -8.58 13.03
N ARG A 48 9.44 -9.52 13.83
CA ARG A 48 10.89 -9.65 14.03
C ARG A 48 11.63 -9.93 12.71
N VAL A 49 11.11 -10.81 11.88
CA VAL A 49 11.70 -11.12 10.58
C VAL A 49 11.59 -9.92 9.64
N HIS A 50 10.48 -9.18 9.67
CA HIS A 50 10.29 -7.98 8.87
C HIS A 50 11.30 -6.89 9.23
N GLU A 51 11.53 -6.61 10.52
CA GLU A 51 12.54 -5.65 10.98
C GLU A 51 13.96 -6.04 10.53
N GLN A 52 14.32 -7.32 10.66
CA GLN A 52 15.60 -7.82 10.12
C GLN A 52 15.72 -7.64 8.62
N ASN A 53 14.62 -7.84 7.88
CA ASN A 53 14.57 -7.66 6.44
C ASN A 53 14.72 -6.19 6.04
N LEU A 54 14.11 -5.25 6.76
CA LEU A 54 14.27 -3.82 6.50
C LEU A 54 15.74 -3.39 6.66
N LEU A 55 16.40 -3.82 7.73
CA LEU A 55 17.83 -3.55 7.94
C LEU A 55 18.72 -4.19 6.86
N ALA A 56 18.37 -5.37 6.36
CA ALA A 56 19.12 -6.02 5.29
C ALA A 56 18.98 -5.28 3.96
N ILE A 57 17.78 -4.80 3.63
CA ILE A 57 17.56 -3.97 2.44
C ILE A 57 18.29 -2.63 2.57
N GLU A 58 18.23 -1.95 3.71
CA GLU A 58 18.95 -0.70 3.96
C GLU A 58 20.44 -0.84 3.66
N LYS A 59 21.10 -1.85 4.25
CA LYS A 59 22.51 -2.15 4.00
C LYS A 59 22.80 -2.46 2.52
N SER A 60 21.89 -3.16 1.85
CA SER A 60 22.04 -3.56 0.45
C SER A 60 21.94 -2.39 -0.54
N VAL A 61 21.26 -1.30 -0.16
CA VAL A 61 21.20 -0.08 -0.99
C VAL A 61 22.60 0.53 -1.14
N ALA A 62 23.38 0.57 -0.07
CA ALA A 62 24.75 1.08 -0.12
C ALA A 62 25.66 0.19 -0.99
N SER A 63 25.60 -1.13 -0.84
CA SER A 63 26.44 -2.10 -1.59
C SER A 63 25.95 -2.33 -3.03
N GLY A 64 24.67 -2.08 -3.33
CA GLY A 64 24.07 -2.36 -4.63
C GLY A 64 23.52 -3.80 -4.80
N SER A 65 23.61 -4.65 -3.77
CA SER A 65 23.20 -6.07 -3.79
C SER A 65 21.71 -6.30 -3.44
N ILE A 66 20.84 -5.36 -3.78
CA ILE A 66 19.42 -5.33 -3.35
C ILE A 66 18.65 -6.57 -3.82
N LEU A 67 18.92 -7.08 -5.02
CA LEU A 67 18.21 -8.25 -5.55
C LEU A 67 18.48 -9.51 -4.72
N ASP A 68 19.75 -9.74 -4.35
CA ASP A 68 20.15 -10.89 -3.55
C ASP A 68 19.66 -10.76 -2.10
N ALA A 69 19.82 -9.57 -1.52
CA ALA A 69 19.24 -9.28 -0.21
C ALA A 69 17.71 -9.51 -0.18
N THR A 70 17.01 -9.16 -1.26
CA THR A 70 15.56 -9.40 -1.37
C THR A 70 15.24 -10.90 -1.42
N ARG A 71 16.02 -11.71 -2.14
CA ARG A 71 15.86 -13.17 -2.15
C ARG A 71 16.01 -13.77 -0.75
N GLU A 72 17.05 -13.33 -0.02
CA GLU A 72 17.26 -13.79 1.36
C GLU A 72 16.12 -13.33 2.29
N CYS A 73 15.62 -12.10 2.13
CA CYS A 73 14.47 -11.62 2.87
C CYS A 73 13.21 -12.47 2.64
N ILE A 74 12.95 -12.84 1.39
CA ILE A 74 11.83 -13.72 1.03
C ILE A 74 12.03 -15.12 1.65
N ALA A 75 13.24 -15.66 1.61
CA ALA A 75 13.54 -16.96 2.22
C ALA A 75 13.30 -16.93 3.74
N ARG A 76 13.73 -15.86 4.44
CA ARG A 76 13.46 -15.67 5.88
C ARG A 76 11.96 -15.58 6.17
N LEU A 77 11.19 -14.82 5.38
CA LEU A 77 9.72 -14.76 5.53
C LEU A 77 9.06 -16.10 5.29
N SER A 78 9.52 -16.85 4.28
CA SER A 78 8.98 -18.18 3.95
C SER A 78 9.26 -19.21 5.03
N ALA A 79 10.30 -19.01 5.83
CA ALA A 79 10.68 -19.89 6.95
C ALA A 79 9.89 -19.61 8.23
N VAL A 80 9.10 -18.52 8.29
CA VAL A 80 8.26 -18.24 9.45
C VAL A 80 7.19 -19.32 9.61
N ALA A 81 7.07 -19.85 10.83
CA ALA A 81 6.04 -20.83 11.15
C ALA A 81 4.65 -20.18 11.06
N ILE A 82 3.77 -20.75 10.22
CA ILE A 82 2.39 -20.30 10.03
C ILE A 82 1.40 -21.44 10.23
N ASP A 83 0.16 -21.11 10.55
CA ASP A 83 -0.97 -22.02 10.47
C ASP A 83 -1.24 -22.37 9.00
N LYS A 84 -0.72 -23.53 8.56
CA LYS A 84 -0.80 -23.97 7.17
C LYS A 84 -2.24 -24.24 6.72
N GLU A 85 -3.11 -24.68 7.63
CA GLU A 85 -4.49 -25.00 7.30
C GLU A 85 -5.31 -23.70 7.14
N ALA A 86 -5.16 -22.74 8.05
CA ALA A 86 -5.76 -21.43 7.89
C ALA A 86 -5.25 -20.71 6.62
N TRP A 87 -3.94 -20.83 6.33
CA TRP A 87 -3.34 -20.29 5.10
C TRP A 87 -3.93 -20.90 3.83
N LYS A 88 -4.13 -22.22 3.79
CA LYS A 88 -4.73 -22.89 2.62
C LYS A 88 -6.20 -22.49 2.43
N ARG A 89 -6.96 -22.42 3.52
CA ARG A 89 -8.39 -22.05 3.47
C ARG A 89 -8.62 -20.59 3.16
N ARG A 90 -7.62 -19.71 3.38
CA ARG A 90 -7.79 -18.25 3.31
C ARG A 90 -9.01 -17.79 4.12
N ASP A 91 -9.10 -18.27 5.36
CA ASP A 91 -10.26 -18.11 6.21
C ASP A 91 -10.33 -16.75 6.95
N LYS A 92 -9.32 -15.93 6.79
CA LYS A 92 -9.29 -14.59 7.39
C LYS A 92 -10.17 -13.61 6.63
N TYR A 93 -10.65 -12.60 7.34
CA TYR A 93 -11.36 -11.47 6.73
C TYR A 93 -10.34 -10.51 6.13
N VAL A 94 -10.52 -10.13 4.88
CA VAL A 94 -9.55 -9.26 4.19
C VAL A 94 -9.92 -7.80 4.38
N VAL A 95 -9.00 -7.01 4.92
CA VAL A 95 -9.17 -5.58 5.15
C VAL A 95 -8.10 -4.80 4.37
N GLY A 96 -8.55 -3.93 3.46
CA GLY A 96 -7.69 -2.98 2.77
C GLY A 96 -7.41 -1.75 3.65
N VAL A 97 -6.15 -1.31 3.70
CA VAL A 97 -5.74 -0.07 4.40
C VAL A 97 -5.21 0.92 3.38
N ALA A 98 -6.01 1.95 3.10
CA ALA A 98 -5.69 3.13 2.31
C ALA A 98 -5.52 4.35 3.22
N GLY A 99 -5.32 5.52 2.64
CA GLY A 99 -5.27 6.77 3.40
C GLY A 99 -3.97 7.55 3.20
N ASP A 100 -3.65 8.40 4.17
CA ASP A 100 -2.46 9.22 4.19
C ASP A 100 -1.19 8.34 4.22
N ILE A 101 -0.18 8.75 3.44
CA ILE A 101 1.03 7.97 3.21
C ILE A 101 1.78 7.67 4.49
N TYR A 102 1.96 8.68 5.33
CA TYR A 102 2.68 8.54 6.59
C TYR A 102 1.86 7.77 7.60
N THR A 103 0.59 8.16 7.78
CA THR A 103 -0.29 7.59 8.79
C THR A 103 -0.51 6.08 8.59
N ARG A 104 -0.74 5.63 7.36
CA ARG A 104 -1.04 4.21 7.08
C ARG A 104 0.12 3.25 7.35
N VAL A 105 1.37 3.72 7.31
CA VAL A 105 2.56 2.87 7.46
C VAL A 105 3.33 3.08 8.76
N ASN A 106 3.21 4.25 9.37
CA ASN A 106 3.92 4.55 10.61
C ASN A 106 3.17 3.99 11.82
N ARG A 107 3.75 2.99 12.47
CA ARG A 107 3.15 2.25 13.59
C ARG A 107 2.81 3.16 14.79
N PHE A 108 3.66 4.15 15.06
CA PHE A 108 3.40 5.13 16.11
C PHE A 108 2.21 6.02 15.74
N ALA A 109 2.20 6.59 14.52
CA ALA A 109 1.15 7.49 14.06
C ALA A 109 -0.22 6.81 13.98
N ASN A 110 -0.29 5.54 13.57
CA ASN A 110 -1.53 4.77 13.42
C ASN A 110 -1.84 3.86 14.61
N GLN A 111 -1.11 3.99 15.73
CA GLN A 111 -1.31 3.23 16.95
C GLN A 111 -1.34 1.71 16.72
N ASP A 112 -0.39 1.20 15.92
CA ASP A 112 -0.28 -0.21 15.56
C ASP A 112 -1.52 -0.79 14.86
N LEU A 113 -2.22 0.00 14.06
CA LEU A 113 -3.46 -0.35 13.36
C LEU A 113 -3.40 -1.74 12.70
N ILE A 114 -2.33 -2.02 11.94
CA ILE A 114 -2.18 -3.27 11.19
C ILE A 114 -2.04 -4.46 12.15
N ALA A 115 -1.27 -4.31 13.22
CA ALA A 115 -1.10 -5.36 14.23
C ALA A 115 -2.42 -5.63 15.00
N LYS A 116 -3.18 -4.59 15.32
CA LYS A 116 -4.50 -4.70 15.96
C LYS A 116 -5.50 -5.43 15.06
N LEU A 117 -5.56 -5.08 13.78
CA LEU A 117 -6.42 -5.78 12.80
C LEU A 117 -6.06 -7.26 12.66
N SER A 118 -4.76 -7.57 12.58
CA SER A 118 -4.30 -8.97 12.52
C SER A 118 -4.67 -9.75 13.79
N ALA A 119 -4.53 -9.14 14.97
CA ALA A 119 -4.95 -9.74 16.24
C ALA A 119 -6.46 -9.99 16.32
N MET A 120 -7.27 -9.18 15.63
CA MET A 120 -8.73 -9.36 15.51
C MET A 120 -9.15 -10.39 14.43
N GLY A 121 -8.18 -11.06 13.80
CA GLY A 121 -8.40 -12.12 12.81
C GLY A 121 -8.56 -11.61 11.38
N CYS A 122 -8.05 -10.42 11.06
CA CYS A 122 -8.08 -9.87 9.70
C CYS A 122 -6.76 -10.09 8.97
N GLU A 123 -6.81 -10.47 7.70
CA GLU A 123 -5.71 -10.36 6.75
C GLU A 123 -5.66 -8.92 6.24
N VAL A 124 -4.51 -8.25 6.36
CA VAL A 124 -4.41 -6.82 6.06
C VAL A 124 -3.69 -6.59 4.74
N TRP A 125 -4.32 -5.85 3.84
CA TRP A 125 -3.75 -5.41 2.57
C TRP A 125 -3.45 -3.91 2.62
N PRO A 126 -2.22 -3.50 2.93
CA PRO A 126 -1.86 -2.09 2.88
C PRO A 126 -1.69 -1.61 1.44
N SER A 127 -2.07 -0.36 1.14
CA SER A 127 -1.63 0.29 -0.09
C SER A 127 -0.12 0.52 -0.07
N SER A 128 0.47 0.65 -1.25
CA SER A 128 1.89 0.96 -1.41
C SER A 128 2.30 2.18 -0.60
N PHE A 129 3.51 2.17 -0.06
CA PHE A 129 4.03 3.30 0.71
C PHE A 129 4.33 4.50 -0.20
N ILE A 130 5.27 4.33 -1.11
CA ILE A 130 5.76 5.45 -1.95
C ILE A 130 5.80 5.07 -3.45
N VAL A 131 5.76 3.78 -3.77
CA VAL A 131 5.93 3.28 -5.14
C VAL A 131 4.83 3.82 -6.05
N ASP A 132 3.57 3.76 -5.61
CA ASP A 132 2.41 4.24 -6.35
C ASP A 132 2.46 5.76 -6.62
N ILE A 133 3.03 6.55 -5.69
CA ILE A 133 3.16 8.00 -5.84
C ILE A 133 4.18 8.34 -6.91
N PHE A 134 5.33 7.69 -6.89
CA PHE A 134 6.35 7.88 -7.92
C PHE A 134 5.86 7.40 -9.29
N ASP A 135 5.16 6.26 -9.33
CA ASP A 135 4.58 5.73 -10.56
C ASP A 135 3.56 6.69 -11.14
N PHE A 136 2.64 7.19 -10.32
CA PHE A 136 1.63 8.14 -10.75
C PHE A 136 2.25 9.48 -11.15
N GLY A 137 3.16 10.04 -10.33
CA GLY A 137 3.79 11.33 -10.57
C GLY A 137 4.56 11.35 -11.88
N LEU A 138 5.40 10.34 -12.12
CA LEU A 138 6.21 10.27 -13.33
C LEU A 138 5.36 10.00 -14.57
N SER A 139 4.38 9.12 -14.49
CA SER A 139 3.43 8.86 -15.59
C SER A 139 2.58 10.10 -15.92
N SER A 140 2.14 10.82 -14.90
CA SER A 140 1.43 12.10 -15.06
C SER A 140 2.30 13.16 -15.73
N ALA A 141 3.59 13.23 -15.37
CA ALA A 141 4.54 14.18 -15.93
C ALA A 141 4.79 13.88 -17.42
N VAL A 142 5.03 12.62 -17.79
CA VAL A 142 5.17 12.18 -19.19
C VAL A 142 3.94 12.59 -20.03
N ARG A 143 2.76 12.38 -19.48
CA ARG A 143 1.51 12.70 -20.14
C ARG A 143 1.29 14.21 -20.31
N THR A 144 1.66 14.98 -19.28
CA THR A 144 1.59 16.44 -19.32
C THR A 144 2.54 17.02 -20.38
N SER A 145 3.78 16.53 -20.45
CA SER A 145 4.75 16.94 -21.46
C SER A 145 4.28 16.63 -22.89
N LEU A 146 3.65 15.46 -23.08
CA LEU A 146 3.05 15.09 -24.36
C LEU A 146 1.92 16.08 -24.76
N HIS A 147 1.03 16.41 -23.85
CA HIS A 147 -0.07 17.37 -24.11
C HIS A 147 0.42 18.77 -24.41
N ARG A 148 1.48 19.22 -23.72
CA ARG A 148 2.10 20.54 -23.93
C ARG A 148 3.05 20.59 -25.11
N ARG A 149 3.30 19.43 -25.75
CA ARG A 149 4.29 19.29 -26.83
C ARG A 149 5.70 19.66 -26.42
N GLU A 150 6.04 19.46 -25.16
CA GLU A 150 7.37 19.68 -24.57
C GLU A 150 8.24 18.44 -24.86
N VAL A 151 8.80 18.38 -26.07
CA VAL A 151 9.47 17.18 -26.60
C VAL A 151 10.65 16.74 -25.72
N GLN A 152 11.48 17.69 -25.25
CA GLN A 152 12.63 17.39 -24.41
C GLN A 152 12.21 16.76 -23.07
N ASP A 153 11.22 17.36 -22.40
CA ASP A 153 10.70 16.84 -21.12
C ASP A 153 10.03 15.49 -21.28
N PHE A 154 9.30 15.29 -22.39
CA PHE A 154 8.70 14.00 -22.71
C PHE A 154 9.74 12.88 -22.80
N PHE A 155 10.84 13.10 -23.54
CA PHE A 155 11.90 12.09 -23.66
C PHE A 155 12.64 11.88 -22.34
N GLN A 156 12.94 12.94 -21.59
CA GLN A 156 13.62 12.85 -20.30
C GLN A 156 12.79 12.07 -19.30
N GLN A 157 11.52 12.40 -19.13
CA GLN A 157 10.64 11.76 -18.15
C GLN A 157 10.23 10.35 -18.60
N GLY A 158 10.04 10.13 -19.90
CA GLY A 158 9.79 8.81 -20.48
C GLY A 158 10.95 7.85 -20.28
N SER A 159 12.19 8.32 -20.46
CA SER A 159 13.38 7.50 -20.19
C SER A 159 13.55 7.17 -18.72
N LEU A 160 13.23 8.09 -17.80
CA LEU A 160 13.21 7.84 -16.36
C LEU A 160 12.13 6.83 -15.97
N LEU A 161 10.95 6.93 -16.56
CA LEU A 161 9.85 5.97 -16.35
C LEU A 161 10.28 4.56 -16.78
N LEU A 162 10.86 4.44 -17.98
CA LEU A 162 11.35 3.16 -18.51
C LEU A 162 12.45 2.58 -17.61
N LEU A 163 13.44 3.39 -17.24
CA LEU A 163 14.53 2.96 -16.36
C LEU A 163 14.01 2.47 -15.01
N LYS A 164 13.04 3.17 -14.42
CA LYS A 164 12.37 2.81 -13.18
C LYS A 164 11.67 1.45 -13.31
N GLU A 165 10.88 1.24 -14.36
CA GLU A 165 10.18 -0.03 -14.59
C GLU A 165 11.16 -1.19 -14.78
N MET A 166 12.16 -1.03 -15.64
CA MET A 166 13.19 -2.05 -15.87
C MET A 166 13.97 -2.38 -14.60
N SER A 167 14.33 -1.37 -13.82
CA SER A 167 15.14 -1.57 -12.60
C SER A 167 14.35 -2.25 -11.48
N GLY A 168 13.04 -2.01 -11.39
CA GLY A 168 12.15 -2.63 -10.39
C GLY A 168 11.65 -4.03 -10.78
N ALA A 169 11.63 -4.36 -12.08
CA ALA A 169 11.03 -5.58 -12.59
C ALA A 169 11.63 -6.86 -11.98
N GLY A 170 12.95 -6.91 -11.81
CA GLY A 170 13.64 -8.06 -11.20
C GLY A 170 13.15 -8.34 -9.78
N ILE A 171 12.92 -7.30 -8.98
CA ILE A 171 12.43 -7.42 -7.61
C ILE A 171 10.94 -7.81 -7.61
N LYS A 172 10.11 -7.12 -8.42
CA LYS A 172 8.68 -7.46 -8.56
C LYS A 172 8.48 -8.94 -8.94
N ASN A 173 9.35 -9.49 -9.80
CA ASN A 173 9.29 -10.90 -10.22
C ASN A 173 9.54 -11.89 -9.07
N LEU A 174 10.36 -11.56 -8.08
CA LEU A 174 10.61 -12.42 -6.91
C LEU A 174 9.35 -12.66 -6.07
N PHE A 175 8.40 -11.73 -6.09
CA PHE A 175 7.15 -11.79 -5.33
C PHE A 175 5.97 -12.41 -6.09
N ARG A 176 6.18 -12.94 -7.30
CA ARG A 176 5.14 -13.68 -8.06
C ARG A 176 4.74 -15.02 -7.45
N GLY A 177 5.43 -15.46 -6.41
CA GLY A 177 5.20 -16.69 -5.67
C GLY A 177 4.07 -16.61 -4.62
N PRO A 178 4.24 -17.29 -3.49
CA PRO A 178 3.19 -17.52 -2.50
C PRO A 178 2.67 -16.26 -1.80
N PHE A 179 3.42 -15.17 -1.78
CA PHE A 179 3.06 -13.93 -1.08
C PHE A 179 2.27 -12.94 -1.92
N ARG A 180 1.69 -13.28 -3.01
CA ARG A 180 0.94 -12.43 -3.95
C ARG A 180 0.55 -11.06 -3.36
N PRO A 181 1.48 -10.09 -3.26
CA PRO A 181 1.09 -8.74 -2.91
C PRO A 181 0.10 -8.28 -3.99
N ALA A 182 -0.98 -7.66 -3.59
CA ALA A 182 -1.94 -7.13 -4.56
C ALA A 182 -1.21 -6.16 -5.48
N ALA A 183 -1.23 -6.45 -6.79
CA ALA A 183 -0.62 -5.57 -7.79
C ALA A 183 -1.26 -4.18 -7.71
N GLU A 184 -0.45 -3.14 -7.82
CA GLU A 184 -0.95 -1.78 -7.90
C GLU A 184 -1.49 -1.51 -9.32
N PRO A 185 -2.62 -0.79 -9.46
CA PRO A 185 -3.15 -0.43 -10.75
C PRO A 185 -2.22 0.59 -11.46
N PRO A 186 -2.05 0.48 -12.78
CA PRO A 186 -1.28 1.46 -13.54
C PRO A 186 -1.97 2.82 -13.60
N TYR A 187 -1.24 3.87 -14.03
CA TYR A 187 -1.70 5.26 -14.03
C TYR A 187 -3.08 5.46 -14.67
N GLU A 188 -3.28 4.92 -15.87
CA GLU A 188 -4.55 5.07 -16.60
C GLU A 188 -5.73 4.46 -15.84
N GLU A 189 -5.50 3.33 -15.21
CA GLU A 189 -6.50 2.66 -14.38
C GLU A 189 -6.78 3.47 -13.11
N VAL A 190 -5.75 4.02 -12.46
CA VAL A 190 -5.93 4.92 -11.29
C VAL A 190 -6.81 6.11 -11.63
N VAL A 191 -6.53 6.78 -12.76
CA VAL A 191 -7.34 7.92 -13.23
C VAL A 191 -8.77 7.46 -13.52
N GLY A 192 -8.95 6.39 -14.30
CA GLY A 192 -10.27 5.87 -14.66
C GLY A 192 -11.11 5.42 -13.46
N ILE A 193 -10.46 4.87 -12.43
CA ILE A 193 -11.13 4.44 -11.18
C ILE A 193 -11.54 5.63 -10.34
N ALA A 194 -10.69 6.64 -10.19
CA ALA A 194 -10.89 7.76 -9.27
C ALA A 194 -11.74 8.89 -9.86
N ALA A 195 -11.64 9.16 -11.17
CA ALA A 195 -12.29 10.28 -11.83
C ALA A 195 -13.82 10.38 -11.58
N PRO A 196 -14.59 9.28 -11.54
CA PRO A 196 -16.02 9.35 -11.22
C PRO A 196 -16.34 9.91 -9.84
N TYR A 197 -15.40 9.84 -8.89
CA TYR A 197 -15.60 10.27 -7.50
C TYR A 197 -15.04 11.66 -7.22
N VAL A 198 -13.87 11.99 -7.78
CA VAL A 198 -13.13 13.21 -7.43
C VAL A 198 -12.78 14.11 -8.62
N GLY A 199 -13.12 13.68 -9.85
CA GLY A 199 -12.79 14.38 -11.09
C GLY A 199 -11.33 14.18 -11.54
N GLU A 200 -11.08 14.31 -12.83
CA GLU A 200 -9.77 14.03 -13.46
C GLU A 200 -8.66 15.00 -13.05
N ARG A 201 -9.01 16.19 -12.57
CA ARG A 201 -8.06 17.25 -12.17
C ARG A 201 -7.82 17.30 -10.66
N ALA A 202 -8.26 16.27 -9.93
CA ALA A 202 -8.04 16.22 -8.49
C ALA A 202 -6.55 16.14 -8.14
N ASN A 203 -6.23 16.50 -6.90
CA ASN A 203 -4.88 16.33 -6.37
C ASN A 203 -4.41 14.87 -6.49
N GLN A 204 -3.16 14.65 -6.86
CA GLN A 204 -2.54 13.33 -7.05
C GLN A 204 -2.78 12.38 -5.88
N ILE A 205 -2.59 12.84 -4.65
CA ILE A 205 -2.74 12.01 -3.45
C ILE A 205 -4.21 11.63 -3.23
N LEU A 206 -5.14 12.55 -3.52
CA LEU A 206 -6.57 12.27 -3.46
C LEU A 206 -6.98 11.24 -4.51
N MET A 207 -6.46 11.36 -5.75
CA MET A 207 -6.68 10.40 -6.83
C MET A 207 -6.21 9.00 -6.43
N LEU A 208 -4.97 8.89 -5.96
CA LEU A 208 -4.37 7.61 -5.53
C LEU A 208 -5.15 6.99 -4.37
N ASN A 209 -5.48 7.78 -3.34
CA ASN A 209 -6.24 7.29 -2.20
C ASN A 209 -7.63 6.80 -2.59
N THR A 210 -8.34 7.58 -3.42
CA THR A 210 -9.67 7.19 -3.92
C THR A 210 -9.60 5.95 -4.78
N ALA A 211 -8.68 5.91 -5.75
CA ALA A 211 -8.50 4.75 -6.61
C ALA A 211 -8.17 3.50 -5.80
N LYS A 212 -7.36 3.62 -4.75
CA LYS A 212 -6.98 2.48 -3.91
C LYS A 212 -8.14 1.91 -3.12
N MET A 213 -8.99 2.77 -2.55
CA MET A 213 -10.21 2.30 -1.88
C MET A 213 -11.14 1.55 -2.85
N VAL A 214 -11.31 2.08 -4.07
CA VAL A 214 -12.12 1.42 -5.11
C VAL A 214 -11.47 0.13 -5.60
N ASP A 215 -10.16 0.10 -5.81
CA ASP A 215 -9.40 -1.09 -6.20
C ASP A 215 -9.56 -2.22 -5.18
N PHE A 216 -9.46 -1.91 -3.90
CA PHE A 216 -9.74 -2.88 -2.83
C PHE A 216 -11.17 -3.42 -2.88
N ALA A 217 -12.15 -2.54 -3.07
CA ALA A 217 -13.54 -2.97 -3.20
C ALA A 217 -13.76 -3.89 -4.41
N ARG A 218 -13.16 -3.57 -5.58
CA ARG A 218 -13.20 -4.39 -6.79
C ARG A 218 -12.49 -5.74 -6.62
N LYS A 219 -11.39 -5.77 -5.86
CA LYS A 219 -10.68 -7.01 -5.49
C LYS A 219 -11.43 -7.85 -4.47
N GLY A 220 -12.56 -7.36 -3.98
CA GLY A 220 -13.47 -8.09 -3.13
C GLY A 220 -13.01 -8.21 -1.68
N VAL A 221 -12.30 -7.24 -1.13
CA VAL A 221 -12.01 -7.18 0.31
C VAL A 221 -13.31 -7.15 1.13
N ASP A 222 -13.24 -7.54 2.39
CA ASP A 222 -14.40 -7.57 3.28
C ASP A 222 -14.58 -6.25 4.04
N GLY A 223 -13.59 -5.36 3.98
CA GLY A 223 -13.70 -4.01 4.52
C GLY A 223 -12.49 -3.14 4.14
N ILE A 224 -12.64 -1.82 4.29
CA ILE A 224 -11.62 -0.84 3.94
C ILE A 224 -11.48 0.18 5.06
N ILE A 225 -10.23 0.47 5.44
CA ILE A 225 -9.90 1.58 6.35
C ILE A 225 -9.22 2.67 5.53
N ASN A 226 -9.75 3.90 5.63
CA ASN A 226 -9.09 5.11 5.20
C ASN A 226 -8.38 5.74 6.41
N ALA A 227 -7.09 5.45 6.59
CA ALA A 227 -6.28 5.94 7.69
C ALA A 227 -5.70 7.33 7.37
N VAL A 228 -6.13 8.37 8.06
CA VAL A 228 -5.76 9.76 7.76
C VAL A 228 -5.27 10.50 9.00
N CYS A 229 -4.41 11.49 8.82
CA CYS A 229 -4.01 12.37 9.90
C CYS A 229 -5.11 13.40 10.20
N PHE A 230 -5.09 13.92 11.43
CA PHE A 230 -5.97 14.99 11.85
C PHE A 230 -5.80 16.23 10.97
N ASN A 231 -6.90 16.91 10.64
CA ASN A 231 -6.95 18.08 9.76
C ASN A 231 -6.40 17.85 8.33
N CYS A 232 -6.36 16.62 7.86
CA CYS A 232 -5.95 16.34 6.49
C CYS A 232 -7.04 16.72 5.49
N MET A 233 -6.75 17.65 4.59
CA MET A 233 -7.68 18.05 3.52
C MET A 233 -8.05 16.85 2.62
N VAL A 234 -7.06 16.06 2.22
CA VAL A 234 -7.28 14.84 1.42
C VAL A 234 -8.16 13.85 2.19
N GLY A 235 -7.91 13.69 3.50
CA GLY A 235 -8.71 12.85 4.37
C GLY A 235 -10.17 13.29 4.46
N SER A 236 -10.42 14.57 4.57
CA SER A 236 -11.78 15.14 4.63
C SER A 236 -12.56 14.91 3.33
N VAL A 237 -11.93 15.19 2.17
CA VAL A 237 -12.55 14.93 0.86
C VAL A 237 -12.76 13.44 0.64
N SER A 238 -11.79 12.59 1.00
CA SER A 238 -11.95 11.13 0.92
C SER A 238 -13.12 10.63 1.77
N ALA A 239 -13.30 11.19 2.98
CA ALA A 239 -14.43 10.83 3.84
C ALA A 239 -15.78 11.16 3.19
N ALA A 240 -15.89 12.27 2.47
CA ALA A 240 -17.12 12.68 1.81
C ALA A 240 -17.57 11.71 0.70
N ILE A 241 -16.65 11.04 0.02
CA ILE A 241 -16.96 10.09 -1.06
C ILE A 241 -17.28 8.68 -0.57
N ILE A 242 -16.98 8.34 0.68
CA ILE A 242 -17.12 6.97 1.22
C ILE A 242 -18.56 6.45 1.06
N SER A 243 -19.57 7.29 1.32
CA SER A 243 -20.98 6.87 1.21
C SER A 243 -21.34 6.43 -0.21
N ARG A 244 -20.88 7.18 -1.23
CA ARG A 244 -21.07 6.84 -2.64
C ARG A 244 -20.30 5.58 -3.01
N LEU A 245 -19.02 5.52 -2.64
CA LEU A 245 -18.16 4.35 -2.90
C LEU A 245 -18.79 3.06 -2.34
N ARG A 246 -19.29 3.10 -1.12
CA ARG A 246 -19.97 1.94 -0.50
C ARG A 246 -21.17 1.49 -1.32
N LYS A 247 -22.03 2.41 -1.75
CA LYS A 247 -23.23 2.10 -2.56
C LYS A 247 -22.84 1.46 -3.90
N ASP A 248 -21.83 1.99 -4.55
CA ASP A 248 -21.37 1.53 -5.87
C ASP A 248 -20.70 0.15 -5.79
N HIS A 249 -20.25 -0.28 -4.59
CA HIS A 249 -19.49 -1.52 -4.39
C HIS A 249 -20.16 -2.46 -3.35
N GLY A 250 -21.46 -2.68 -3.47
CA GLY A 250 -22.18 -3.70 -2.69
C GLY A 250 -22.26 -3.40 -1.20
N ASN A 251 -22.16 -2.14 -0.79
CA ASN A 251 -22.16 -1.68 0.60
C ASN A 251 -21.00 -2.26 1.43
N VAL A 252 -19.84 -2.49 0.80
CA VAL A 252 -18.62 -2.88 1.54
C VAL A 252 -18.38 -1.93 2.72
N PRO A 253 -18.07 -2.43 3.92
CA PRO A 253 -17.75 -1.58 5.06
C PRO A 253 -16.51 -0.72 4.77
N VAL A 254 -16.66 0.60 4.89
CA VAL A 254 -15.54 1.55 4.79
C VAL A 254 -15.60 2.47 5.99
N VAL A 255 -14.48 2.61 6.71
CA VAL A 255 -14.36 3.53 7.84
C VAL A 255 -13.24 4.54 7.59
N ASN A 256 -13.52 5.82 7.91
CA ASN A 256 -12.50 6.86 7.97
C ASN A 256 -11.95 6.93 9.40
N MET A 257 -10.69 6.53 9.60
CA MET A 257 -10.02 6.61 10.89
C MET A 257 -9.04 7.78 10.90
N VAL A 258 -9.28 8.74 11.78
CA VAL A 258 -8.46 9.95 11.92
C VAL A 258 -7.49 9.74 13.08
N PHE A 259 -6.21 9.88 12.84
CA PHE A 259 -5.14 9.74 13.83
C PHE A 259 -4.50 11.09 14.14
N GLY A 260 -4.01 11.26 15.39
CA GLY A 260 -3.42 12.52 15.86
C GLY A 260 -4.30 13.32 16.80
N GLU A 261 -5.52 12.86 17.10
CA GLU A 261 -6.32 13.34 18.23
C GLU A 261 -6.04 12.52 19.49
N ALA A 262 -6.21 13.14 20.66
CA ALA A 262 -5.87 12.55 21.96
C ALA A 262 -6.77 11.37 22.43
N GLU A 263 -7.57 10.77 21.54
CA GLU A 263 -8.64 9.82 21.90
C GLU A 263 -8.30 8.34 21.63
N GLY A 264 -7.32 7.78 22.32
CA GLY A 264 -6.95 6.36 22.14
C GLY A 264 -8.11 5.35 22.37
N ALA A 265 -8.92 5.54 23.40
CA ALA A 265 -10.03 4.62 23.73
C ALA A 265 -11.17 4.65 22.70
N SER A 266 -11.49 5.83 22.14
CA SER A 266 -12.50 5.99 21.10
C SER A 266 -12.08 5.32 19.78
N GLN A 267 -10.79 5.34 19.45
CA GLN A 267 -10.24 4.70 18.27
C GLN A 267 -10.34 3.17 18.34
N GLU A 268 -10.09 2.59 19.49
CA GLU A 268 -10.19 1.14 19.70
C GLU A 268 -11.64 0.64 19.51
N LEU A 269 -12.59 1.32 20.13
CA LEU A 269 -14.02 0.99 19.98
C LEU A 269 -14.49 1.12 18.52
N ARG A 270 -14.03 2.15 17.80
CA ARG A 270 -14.30 2.32 16.36
C ARG A 270 -13.75 1.17 15.53
N LEU A 271 -12.53 0.72 15.85
CA LEU A 271 -11.89 -0.39 15.16
C LEU A 271 -12.64 -1.71 15.41
N GLU A 272 -13.04 -1.99 16.64
CA GLU A 272 -13.84 -3.16 16.99
C GLU A 272 -15.20 -3.18 16.29
N ALA A 273 -15.90 -2.04 16.31
CA ALA A 273 -17.18 -1.89 15.63
C ALA A 273 -17.02 -2.10 14.09
N PHE A 274 -15.95 -1.57 13.51
CA PHE A 274 -15.64 -1.79 12.10
C PHE A 274 -15.37 -3.28 11.80
N VAL A 275 -14.54 -3.95 12.60
CA VAL A 275 -14.25 -5.38 12.40
C VAL A 275 -15.52 -6.23 12.56
N HIS A 276 -16.43 -5.86 13.45
CA HIS A 276 -17.74 -6.52 13.53
C HIS A 276 -18.56 -6.36 12.24
N GLN A 277 -18.57 -5.15 11.64
CA GLN A 277 -19.22 -4.92 10.36
C GLN A 277 -18.58 -5.74 9.23
N VAL A 278 -17.25 -5.83 9.20
CA VAL A 278 -16.49 -6.64 8.24
C VAL A 278 -16.91 -8.12 8.34
N LYS A 279 -16.93 -8.68 9.54
CA LYS A 279 -17.36 -10.07 9.78
C LYS A 279 -18.80 -10.32 9.32
N THR A 280 -19.70 -9.38 9.59
CA THR A 280 -21.11 -9.47 9.18
C THR A 280 -21.25 -9.40 7.67
N PHE A 281 -20.53 -8.48 7.01
CA PHE A 281 -20.51 -8.34 5.56
C PHE A 281 -19.97 -9.59 4.87
N ALA A 282 -18.82 -10.11 5.34
CA ALA A 282 -18.22 -11.31 4.78
C ALA A 282 -19.11 -12.56 4.88
N ARG A 283 -19.85 -12.70 5.98
CA ARG A 283 -20.84 -13.79 6.14
C ARG A 283 -21.98 -13.68 5.11
N ARG A 284 -22.52 -12.47 4.90
CA ARG A 284 -23.57 -12.23 3.89
C ARG A 284 -23.07 -12.53 2.47
N LYS A 285 -21.82 -12.18 2.16
CA LYS A 285 -21.19 -12.42 0.86
C LYS A 285 -21.00 -13.91 0.54
N LYS A 286 -20.77 -14.74 1.56
CA LYS A 286 -20.61 -16.20 1.41
C LYS A 286 -21.95 -16.95 1.28
N GLY A 287 -23.07 -16.28 1.48
CA GLY A 287 -24.39 -16.90 1.52
C GLY A 287 -24.69 -17.61 2.84
N PRO A 288 -25.95 -18.06 3.09
CA PRO A 288 -26.23 -18.96 4.20
C PRO A 288 -25.49 -20.28 3.97
N ALA A 289 -24.84 -20.79 5.03
CA ALA A 289 -24.14 -22.07 5.03
C ALA A 289 -25.13 -23.23 4.93
#